data_b9e32b8e9226c5c5f0dbe3f08a77d409
#
_entry.id   b9e32b8e9226c5c5f0dbe3f08a77d409
#
_cell.length_a   1.000
_cell.length_b   1.000
_cell.length_c   1.000
_cell.angle_alpha   90.00
_cell.angle_beta   90.00
_cell.angle_gamma   90.00
#
_symmetry.space_group_name_H-M   'P 1'
#
loop_
_entity.id
_entity.type
_entity.pdbx_description
1 polymer ?
#
loop_
_entity_poly.entity_id
_entity_poly.type
_entity_poly.pdbx_seq_one_letter_code
_entity_poly.pdbx_strand_id
1 'polypeptide(L)'
;MAALFQKRKKESAEKAPVEAVQALQETIVCPACGREINKKEAEKNLYVCYECGSYFRVRTRNRIRMVADAGTFTPWFEDLAEANPLEFPGYEDKVKAAKEKTGLHEAVTIGHCKIYGEDTVLGICDARFLMSSMGHVMGEKIACAVERATEEGLPVILFCCSGGARMQEGIVSLMQMAKTSAALKRHSEAGLLYIPVLTDPTTGGVTASFAMLGDIILAEPGALIGFAGPRVIEQTIGEKLPEGFQRAQFQLEHGFVDRIVERKELKLTLYRILKLHHKKEGYANFDPVREADCLEATELMKERATKAKALSAWEKVKAARKVDRLASVDYIEQIFDEFMELHGDRQFRDDPAIVGGVAYLDGQAVTVIGVHKGKDLKECMHRNYGMPSPEGYRKALRLMKQAEKFKRPVITFVNTSGAFCGMEAEERGQGEAIARNLYEMSGLKVPVLCIMIGEGGSGGALALSVGNEVWMLENATYSILSPEGFASILWKDGRRAKEASGVMKITAQDLKALGVIEEIIPEYGMADQPALISISRYMKRHIKTFLKKQNGKTGDQLAAERYQRFRVF
;
A
#
# COMPACT_ATOMS: atom_id res chain seq x y z
N MET A 1 90.07 9.22 6.14
CA MET A 1 89.21 8.36 6.92
C MET A 1 87.93 8.11 6.11
N ALA A 2 87.79 6.82 5.74
CA ALA A 2 86.85 6.33 4.75
C ALA A 2 85.41 6.30 5.31
N ALA A 3 84.46 6.84 4.56
CA ALA A 3 83.02 6.66 4.82
C ALA A 3 82.49 5.56 3.87
N LEU A 4 81.98 4.48 4.48
CA LEU A 4 81.37 3.38 3.80
C LEU A 4 80.01 3.75 3.18
N PHE A 5 79.91 3.69 1.89
CA PHE A 5 78.63 3.70 1.17
C PHE A 5 78.05 2.28 1.19
N GLN A 6 77.00 2.05 1.97
CA GLN A 6 76.15 0.86 1.83
C GLN A 6 75.14 1.10 0.71
N LYS A 7 75.26 0.34 -0.38
CA LYS A 7 74.22 0.15 -1.40
C LYS A 7 73.05 -0.65 -0.83
N ARG A 8 71.94 0.00 -0.59
CA ARG A 8 70.64 -0.71 -0.41
C ARG A 8 70.22 -1.27 -1.77
N LYS A 9 70.14 -2.59 -1.87
CA LYS A 9 69.48 -3.32 -2.95
C LYS A 9 68.01 -2.90 -2.97
N LYS A 10 67.52 -2.47 -4.13
CA LYS A 10 66.10 -2.38 -4.44
C LYS A 10 65.58 -3.84 -4.48
N GLU A 11 64.80 -4.25 -3.49
CA GLU A 11 63.98 -5.43 -3.59
C GLU A 11 62.93 -5.19 -4.70
N SER A 12 62.93 -6.09 -5.66
CA SER A 12 61.95 -6.15 -6.73
C SER A 12 60.57 -6.39 -6.10
N ALA A 13 59.62 -5.46 -6.29
CA ALA A 13 58.24 -5.71 -6.01
C ALA A 13 57.78 -6.90 -6.88
N GLU A 14 57.60 -8.05 -6.26
CA GLU A 14 56.99 -9.21 -6.90
C GLU A 14 55.60 -8.78 -7.37
N LYS A 15 55.39 -8.87 -8.69
CA LYS A 15 54.03 -8.70 -9.26
C LYS A 15 53.20 -9.84 -8.71
N ALA A 16 52.14 -9.50 -7.96
CA ALA A 16 51.14 -10.46 -7.52
C ALA A 16 50.70 -11.33 -8.72
N PRO A 17 50.49 -12.63 -8.54
CA PRO A 17 50.10 -13.53 -9.64
C PRO A 17 48.85 -13.00 -10.33
N VAL A 18 48.81 -13.06 -11.66
CA VAL A 18 47.70 -12.60 -12.49
C VAL A 18 46.34 -13.20 -12.04
N GLU A 19 46.37 -14.44 -11.54
CA GLU A 19 45.24 -15.14 -10.95
C GLU A 19 44.72 -14.47 -9.67
N ALA A 20 45.60 -13.96 -8.79
CA ALA A 20 45.18 -13.22 -7.58
C ALA A 20 44.59 -11.86 -7.93
N VAL A 21 45.08 -11.19 -8.97
CA VAL A 21 44.50 -9.92 -9.45
C VAL A 21 43.16 -10.15 -10.15
N GLN A 22 42.98 -11.25 -10.88
CA GLN A 22 41.69 -11.66 -11.45
C GLN A 22 40.70 -12.08 -10.36
N ALA A 23 41.13 -12.80 -9.32
CA ALA A 23 40.32 -13.17 -8.17
C ALA A 23 39.81 -11.94 -7.39
N LEU A 24 40.68 -10.92 -7.20
CA LEU A 24 40.30 -9.64 -6.57
C LEU A 24 39.29 -8.82 -7.39
N GLN A 25 39.20 -9.02 -8.71
CA GLN A 25 38.18 -8.40 -9.57
C GLN A 25 36.83 -9.14 -9.54
N GLU A 26 36.79 -10.37 -9.01
CA GLU A 26 35.61 -11.22 -8.97
C GLU A 26 34.88 -11.20 -7.60
N THR A 27 35.44 -10.57 -6.58
CA THR A 27 34.85 -10.47 -5.24
C THR A 27 34.37 -9.05 -4.91
N ILE A 28 33.35 -8.97 -4.06
CA ILE A 28 32.86 -7.75 -3.43
C ILE A 28 32.72 -8.00 -1.93
N VAL A 29 33.05 -7.01 -1.09
CA VAL A 29 32.89 -7.11 0.36
C VAL A 29 31.48 -6.71 0.74
N CYS A 30 30.79 -7.56 1.50
CA CYS A 30 29.48 -7.23 2.04
C CYS A 30 29.60 -6.14 3.12
N PRO A 31 28.93 -4.99 2.97
CA PRO A 31 29.04 -3.89 3.94
C PRO A 31 28.43 -4.21 5.31
N ALA A 32 27.58 -5.21 5.40
CA ALA A 32 26.91 -5.59 6.64
C ALA A 32 27.67 -6.68 7.42
N CYS A 33 28.09 -7.78 6.76
CA CYS A 33 28.75 -8.88 7.46
C CYS A 33 30.28 -8.92 7.25
N GLY A 34 30.85 -8.04 6.39
CA GLY A 34 32.29 -7.97 6.11
C GLY A 34 32.86 -9.12 5.28
N ARG A 35 32.06 -10.12 4.89
CA ARG A 35 32.52 -11.26 4.11
C ARG A 35 32.77 -10.90 2.65
N GLU A 36 33.79 -11.52 2.07
CA GLU A 36 34.00 -11.47 0.63
C GLU A 36 33.02 -12.38 -0.09
N ILE A 37 32.31 -11.80 -1.06
CA ILE A 37 31.23 -12.43 -1.81
C ILE A 37 31.64 -12.49 -3.28
N ASN A 38 31.42 -13.62 -3.94
CA ASN A 38 31.65 -13.72 -5.38
C ASN A 38 30.68 -12.82 -6.13
N LYS A 39 31.21 -11.96 -6.98
CA LYS A 39 30.42 -10.94 -7.68
C LYS A 39 29.39 -11.54 -8.64
N LYS A 40 29.71 -12.61 -9.37
CA LYS A 40 28.80 -13.28 -10.30
C LYS A 40 27.65 -13.95 -9.55
N GLU A 41 27.93 -14.53 -8.37
CA GLU A 41 26.90 -15.12 -7.52
C GLU A 41 26.00 -14.04 -6.89
N ALA A 42 26.59 -12.92 -6.43
CA ALA A 42 25.81 -11.79 -5.97
C ALA A 42 24.89 -11.21 -7.08
N GLU A 43 25.39 -11.16 -8.33
CA GLU A 43 24.59 -10.75 -9.49
C GLU A 43 23.42 -11.71 -9.75
N LYS A 44 23.68 -13.03 -9.71
CA LYS A 44 22.63 -14.06 -9.85
C LYS A 44 21.60 -13.96 -8.73
N ASN A 45 22.02 -13.63 -7.50
CA ASN A 45 21.17 -13.41 -6.34
C ASN A 45 20.66 -11.96 -6.25
N LEU A 46 20.56 -11.25 -7.38
CA LEU A 46 20.00 -9.91 -7.50
C LEU A 46 20.66 -8.89 -6.54
N TYR A 47 21.98 -9.03 -6.30
CA TYR A 47 22.74 -8.20 -5.37
C TYR A 47 22.22 -8.25 -3.92
N VAL A 48 21.75 -9.41 -3.48
CA VAL A 48 21.51 -9.75 -2.07
C VAL A 48 22.64 -10.65 -1.59
N CYS A 49 23.22 -10.34 -0.45
CA CYS A 49 24.28 -11.18 0.14
C CYS A 49 23.71 -12.55 0.51
N TYR A 50 24.26 -13.61 -0.07
CA TYR A 50 23.80 -14.97 0.23
C TYR A 50 24.22 -15.48 1.61
N GLU A 51 25.15 -14.78 2.28
CA GLU A 51 25.61 -15.11 3.63
C GLU A 51 24.74 -14.51 4.74
N CYS A 52 24.32 -13.23 4.59
CA CYS A 52 23.59 -12.52 5.64
C CYS A 52 22.27 -11.89 5.18
N GLY A 53 21.88 -12.05 3.92
CA GLY A 53 20.65 -11.48 3.39
C GLY A 53 20.67 -9.97 3.15
N SER A 54 21.77 -9.27 3.42
CA SER A 54 21.84 -7.81 3.25
C SER A 54 21.81 -7.40 1.78
N TYR A 55 21.23 -6.25 1.53
CA TYR A 55 21.02 -5.69 0.20
C TYR A 55 22.18 -4.78 -0.19
N PHE A 56 22.89 -5.12 -1.28
CA PHE A 56 23.90 -4.22 -1.86
C PHE A 56 23.22 -3.08 -2.63
N ARG A 57 23.87 -1.92 -2.72
CA ARG A 57 23.46 -0.86 -3.65
C ARG A 57 23.64 -1.34 -5.08
N VAL A 58 22.61 -1.12 -5.90
CA VAL A 58 22.56 -1.60 -7.28
C VAL A 58 22.82 -0.45 -8.24
N ARG A 59 23.72 -0.66 -9.21
CA ARG A 59 23.99 0.31 -10.28
C ARG A 59 22.79 0.44 -11.21
N THR A 60 22.56 1.62 -11.74
CA THR A 60 21.44 1.94 -12.66
C THR A 60 21.26 0.88 -13.75
N ARG A 61 22.29 0.55 -14.52
CA ARG A 61 22.22 -0.46 -15.59
C ARG A 61 21.72 -1.82 -15.11
N ASN A 62 22.13 -2.24 -13.91
CA ASN A 62 21.73 -3.51 -13.34
C ASN A 62 20.28 -3.46 -12.85
N ARG A 63 19.87 -2.34 -12.26
CA ARG A 63 18.48 -2.12 -11.84
C ARG A 63 17.53 -2.16 -13.05
N ILE A 64 17.89 -1.51 -14.14
CA ILE A 64 17.12 -1.58 -15.39
C ILE A 64 16.95 -3.03 -15.83
N ARG A 65 18.03 -3.82 -15.87
CA ARG A 65 17.98 -5.25 -16.26
C ARG A 65 17.12 -6.11 -15.34
N MET A 66 17.02 -5.75 -14.05
CA MET A 66 16.21 -6.49 -13.07
C MET A 66 14.72 -6.22 -13.24
N VAL A 67 14.35 -5.06 -13.75
CA VAL A 67 12.97 -4.56 -13.71
C VAL A 67 12.37 -4.45 -15.10
N ALA A 68 13.05 -3.81 -16.06
CA ALA A 68 12.55 -3.62 -17.42
C ALA A 68 12.64 -4.91 -18.25
N ASP A 69 11.85 -4.99 -19.29
CA ASP A 69 11.97 -6.01 -20.32
C ASP A 69 13.21 -5.73 -21.19
N ALA A 70 13.89 -6.79 -21.62
CA ALA A 70 15.15 -6.65 -22.33
C ALA A 70 15.01 -5.80 -23.60
N GLY A 71 15.87 -4.79 -23.73
CA GLY A 71 15.92 -3.90 -24.90
C GLY A 71 14.81 -2.85 -25.00
N THR A 72 13.92 -2.75 -24.02
CA THR A 72 12.80 -1.78 -24.07
C THR A 72 13.09 -0.44 -23.44
N PHE A 73 14.15 -0.33 -22.63
CA PHE A 73 14.48 0.93 -21.95
C PHE A 73 15.06 1.95 -22.92
N THR A 74 14.36 3.07 -23.09
CA THR A 74 14.80 4.22 -23.89
C THR A 74 15.00 5.42 -22.98
N PRO A 75 16.22 5.90 -22.77
CA PRO A 75 16.50 7.03 -21.88
C PRO A 75 15.91 8.33 -22.41
N TRP A 76 15.48 9.20 -21.50
CA TRP A 76 14.96 10.54 -21.77
C TRP A 76 15.85 11.61 -21.15
N PHE A 77 15.93 12.78 -21.77
CA PHE A 77 16.59 13.97 -21.23
C PHE A 77 18.06 13.74 -20.80
N GLU A 78 18.82 13.04 -21.65
CA GLU A 78 20.25 12.79 -21.41
C GLU A 78 21.14 14.02 -21.72
N ASP A 79 20.61 14.97 -22.46
CA ASP A 79 21.28 16.18 -22.98
C ASP A 79 20.97 17.45 -22.19
N LEU A 80 20.37 17.35 -21.01
CA LEU A 80 20.13 18.51 -20.16
C LEU A 80 21.46 19.20 -19.78
N ALA A 81 21.48 20.53 -19.91
CA ALA A 81 22.65 21.34 -19.64
C ALA A 81 23.07 21.25 -18.17
N GLU A 82 24.38 21.21 -17.94
CA GLU A 82 24.96 21.30 -16.60
C GLU A 82 24.65 22.66 -15.98
N ALA A 83 24.46 22.68 -14.65
CA ALA A 83 24.17 23.89 -13.93
C ALA A 83 25.05 24.02 -12.68
N ASN A 84 25.62 25.23 -12.49
CA ASN A 84 26.24 25.67 -11.24
C ASN A 84 25.57 27.00 -10.82
N PRO A 85 24.30 26.91 -10.35
CA PRO A 85 23.46 28.10 -10.20
C PRO A 85 23.93 29.11 -9.16
N LEU A 86 24.85 28.73 -8.29
CA LEU A 86 25.43 29.58 -7.26
C LEU A 86 26.91 29.85 -7.51
N GLU A 87 27.45 29.49 -8.66
CA GLU A 87 28.88 29.60 -8.99
C GLU A 87 29.79 29.05 -7.88
N PHE A 88 29.36 27.90 -7.28
CA PHE A 88 30.07 27.29 -6.15
C PHE A 88 31.46 26.82 -6.59
N PRO A 89 32.53 27.25 -5.94
CA PRO A 89 33.91 26.97 -6.35
C PRO A 89 34.19 25.45 -6.40
N GLY A 90 34.77 24.98 -7.52
CA GLY A 90 35.15 23.56 -7.72
C GLY A 90 33.97 22.58 -7.88
N TYR A 91 32.75 23.08 -7.99
CA TYR A 91 31.57 22.20 -8.15
C TYR A 91 31.53 21.55 -9.54
N GLU A 92 31.83 22.29 -10.60
CA GLU A 92 31.90 21.79 -11.97
C GLU A 92 32.92 20.67 -12.11
N ASP A 93 34.10 20.82 -11.55
CA ASP A 93 35.14 19.79 -11.53
C ASP A 93 34.66 18.53 -10.80
N LYS A 94 33.93 18.70 -9.69
CA LYS A 94 33.36 17.60 -8.92
C LYS A 94 32.27 16.85 -9.70
N VAL A 95 31.42 17.54 -10.44
CA VAL A 95 30.40 16.97 -11.33
C VAL A 95 31.09 16.22 -12.48
N LYS A 96 32.07 16.82 -13.12
CA LYS A 96 32.86 16.20 -14.19
C LYS A 96 33.55 14.92 -13.73
N ALA A 97 34.23 14.95 -12.58
CA ALA A 97 34.85 13.76 -12.00
C ALA A 97 33.81 12.65 -11.67
N ALA A 98 32.61 13.03 -11.21
CA ALA A 98 31.53 12.08 -10.96
C ALA A 98 31.03 11.42 -12.27
N LYS A 99 30.88 12.19 -13.36
CA LYS A 99 30.53 11.68 -14.69
C LYS A 99 31.58 10.69 -15.21
N GLU A 100 32.85 11.08 -15.20
CA GLU A 100 33.97 10.23 -15.64
C GLU A 100 34.05 8.92 -14.83
N LYS A 101 33.91 8.99 -13.52
CA LYS A 101 33.96 7.82 -12.62
C LYS A 101 32.79 6.87 -12.77
N THR A 102 31.59 7.39 -13.02
CA THR A 102 30.35 6.61 -12.97
C THR A 102 29.82 6.24 -14.34
N GLY A 103 30.13 7.00 -15.37
CA GLY A 103 29.53 6.94 -16.70
C GLY A 103 28.07 7.41 -16.74
N LEU A 104 27.63 8.17 -15.71
CA LEU A 104 26.27 8.71 -15.62
C LEU A 104 26.28 10.20 -16.00
N HIS A 105 25.22 10.65 -16.66
CA HIS A 105 25.03 12.08 -16.97
C HIS A 105 24.60 12.88 -15.74
N GLU A 106 23.77 12.29 -14.87
CA GLU A 106 23.31 12.86 -13.61
C GLU A 106 22.95 11.72 -12.63
N ALA A 107 22.63 12.07 -11.39
CA ALA A 107 22.28 11.18 -10.29
C ALA A 107 21.01 10.33 -10.55
N VAL A 108 20.19 10.70 -11.53
CA VAL A 108 19.03 9.94 -11.98
C VAL A 108 19.12 9.63 -13.47
N THR A 109 18.87 8.37 -13.81
CA THR A 109 18.58 7.93 -15.20
C THR A 109 17.10 7.63 -15.29
N ILE A 110 16.40 8.25 -16.23
CA ILE A 110 14.95 8.11 -16.40
C ILE A 110 14.61 7.93 -17.87
N GLY A 111 13.60 7.12 -18.17
CA GLY A 111 13.18 6.85 -19.54
C GLY A 111 11.95 5.97 -19.60
N HIS A 112 11.47 5.72 -20.82
CA HIS A 112 10.38 4.79 -21.09
C HIS A 112 10.88 3.35 -21.12
N CYS A 113 10.08 2.42 -20.62
CA CYS A 113 10.33 0.97 -20.77
C CYS A 113 9.03 0.16 -20.67
N LYS A 114 9.17 -1.16 -20.86
CA LYS A 114 8.10 -2.12 -20.57
C LYS A 114 8.48 -3.01 -19.39
N ILE A 115 7.47 -3.41 -18.61
CA ILE A 115 7.57 -4.37 -17.52
C ILE A 115 6.53 -5.47 -17.78
N TYR A 116 6.96 -6.65 -18.21
CA TYR A 116 6.09 -7.73 -18.71
C TYR A 116 5.06 -7.21 -19.74
N GLY A 117 5.54 -6.36 -20.66
CA GLY A 117 4.75 -5.77 -21.74
C GLY A 117 4.01 -4.49 -21.38
N GLU A 118 3.88 -4.11 -20.10
CA GLU A 118 3.20 -2.89 -19.65
C GLU A 118 4.10 -1.67 -19.81
N ASP A 119 3.63 -0.65 -20.52
CA ASP A 119 4.35 0.60 -20.73
C ASP A 119 4.43 1.44 -19.44
N THR A 120 5.61 1.96 -19.13
CA THR A 120 5.83 2.80 -17.95
C THR A 120 7.06 3.70 -18.12
N VAL A 121 7.09 4.80 -17.38
CA VAL A 121 8.30 5.59 -17.19
C VAL A 121 9.05 5.08 -15.96
N LEU A 122 10.31 4.71 -16.14
CA LEU A 122 11.18 4.16 -15.11
C LEU A 122 12.35 5.11 -14.84
N GLY A 123 12.44 5.60 -13.61
CA GLY A 123 13.58 6.40 -13.13
C GLY A 123 14.36 5.68 -12.04
N ILE A 124 15.69 5.78 -12.08
CA ILE A 124 16.59 5.12 -11.13
C ILE A 124 17.63 6.11 -10.64
N CYS A 125 17.58 6.40 -9.35
CA CYS A 125 18.60 7.15 -8.64
C CYS A 125 19.83 6.28 -8.38
N ASP A 126 21.05 6.84 -8.54
CA ASP A 126 22.32 6.13 -8.35
C ASP A 126 23.25 6.88 -7.40
N ALA A 127 23.44 6.34 -6.20
CA ALA A 127 24.25 6.96 -5.16
C ALA A 127 25.75 7.12 -5.51
N ARG A 128 26.23 6.49 -6.59
CA ARG A 128 27.62 6.69 -7.06
C ARG A 128 27.84 8.11 -7.58
N PHE A 129 26.78 8.77 -8.10
CA PHE A 129 26.83 10.15 -8.53
C PHE A 129 26.47 11.07 -7.36
N LEU A 130 27.45 11.64 -6.69
CA LEU A 130 27.30 12.59 -5.58
C LEU A 130 26.29 12.16 -4.51
N MET A 131 26.29 10.86 -4.13
CA MET A 131 25.30 10.25 -3.21
C MET A 131 23.84 10.42 -3.65
N SER A 132 23.63 10.56 -4.95
CA SER A 132 22.32 10.87 -5.55
C SER A 132 21.62 12.05 -4.90
N SER A 133 22.39 13.06 -4.48
CA SER A 133 21.83 14.30 -3.96
C SER A 133 21.10 15.05 -5.07
N MET A 134 19.89 15.53 -4.76
CA MET A 134 19.05 16.25 -5.71
C MET A 134 19.53 17.68 -5.92
N GLY A 135 20.06 17.97 -7.10
CA GLY A 135 20.37 19.31 -7.60
C GLY A 135 19.42 19.74 -8.72
N HIS A 136 19.69 20.89 -9.32
CA HIS A 136 18.88 21.49 -10.39
C HIS A 136 18.61 20.52 -11.54
N VAL A 137 19.68 19.92 -12.10
CA VAL A 137 19.55 19.01 -13.26
C VAL A 137 18.78 17.74 -12.93
N MET A 138 19.01 17.16 -11.74
CA MET A 138 18.26 15.98 -11.29
C MET A 138 16.77 16.29 -11.11
N GLY A 139 16.46 17.41 -10.46
CA GLY A 139 15.07 17.85 -10.24
C GLY A 139 14.36 18.20 -11.54
N GLU A 140 15.06 18.87 -12.48
CA GLU A 140 14.54 19.15 -13.82
C GLU A 140 14.24 17.87 -14.59
N LYS A 141 15.19 16.93 -14.61
CA LYS A 141 15.04 15.65 -15.31
C LYS A 141 13.83 14.85 -14.80
N ILE A 142 13.61 14.84 -13.48
CA ILE A 142 12.44 14.18 -12.88
C ILE A 142 11.16 14.94 -13.28
N ALA A 143 11.13 16.26 -13.17
CA ALA A 143 9.95 17.06 -13.49
C ALA A 143 9.55 16.90 -14.97
N CYS A 144 10.49 17.09 -15.90
CA CYS A 144 10.26 16.90 -17.33
C CYS A 144 9.77 15.49 -17.68
N ALA A 145 10.33 14.46 -17.02
CA ALA A 145 9.91 13.08 -17.26
C ALA A 145 8.50 12.80 -16.74
N VAL A 146 8.13 13.36 -15.59
CA VAL A 146 6.76 13.26 -15.05
C VAL A 146 5.77 14.03 -15.91
N GLU A 147 6.13 15.22 -16.40
CA GLU A 147 5.31 16.02 -17.30
C GLU A 147 5.05 15.27 -18.62
N ARG A 148 6.10 14.76 -19.25
CA ARG A 148 5.97 13.94 -20.46
C ARG A 148 5.17 12.67 -20.22
N ALA A 149 5.38 11.97 -19.11
CA ALA A 149 4.57 10.82 -18.72
C ALA A 149 3.09 11.19 -18.57
N THR A 150 2.80 12.40 -18.07
CA THR A 150 1.44 12.90 -17.93
C THR A 150 0.79 13.16 -19.28
N GLU A 151 1.50 13.75 -20.22
CA GLU A 151 1.06 14.01 -21.58
C GLU A 151 0.81 12.69 -22.35
N GLU A 152 1.71 11.71 -22.19
CA GLU A 152 1.60 10.39 -22.84
C GLU A 152 0.64 9.43 -22.10
N GLY A 153 0.10 9.81 -20.93
CA GLY A 153 -0.80 8.98 -20.12
C GLY A 153 -0.14 7.76 -19.48
N LEU A 154 1.17 7.81 -19.23
CA LEU A 154 1.97 6.70 -18.71
C LEU A 154 2.11 6.74 -17.19
N PRO A 155 2.12 5.59 -16.50
CA PRO A 155 2.52 5.51 -15.09
C PRO A 155 4.00 5.80 -14.90
N VAL A 156 4.37 6.28 -13.70
CA VAL A 156 5.76 6.59 -13.33
C VAL A 156 6.22 5.72 -12.16
N ILE A 157 7.39 5.11 -12.30
CA ILE A 157 8.08 4.34 -11.25
C ILE A 157 9.45 4.98 -11.01
N LEU A 158 9.72 5.40 -9.75
CA LEU A 158 11.03 5.94 -9.37
C LEU A 158 11.70 5.10 -8.28
N PHE A 159 12.86 4.53 -8.58
CA PHE A 159 13.73 3.94 -7.57
C PHE A 159 14.49 5.06 -6.86
N CYS A 160 14.09 5.35 -5.63
CA CYS A 160 14.65 6.41 -4.81
C CYS A 160 15.87 5.90 -4.05
N CYS A 161 16.99 6.61 -4.20
CA CYS A 161 18.22 6.40 -3.44
C CYS A 161 18.93 7.75 -3.35
N SER A 162 19.01 8.35 -2.17
CA SER A 162 19.60 9.70 -2.05
C SER A 162 20.08 10.02 -0.65
N GLY A 163 21.15 10.81 -0.58
CA GLY A 163 21.61 11.48 0.63
C GLY A 163 20.90 12.82 0.92
N GLY A 164 19.94 13.27 0.09
CA GLY A 164 19.19 14.49 0.29
C GLY A 164 19.43 15.58 -0.77
N ALA A 165 19.33 16.86 -0.39
CA ALA A 165 19.55 18.00 -1.27
C ALA A 165 21.04 18.20 -1.57
N ARG A 166 21.36 18.66 -2.78
CA ARG A 166 22.75 18.96 -3.21
C ARG A 166 23.21 20.30 -2.65
N MET A 167 24.04 20.25 -1.60
CA MET A 167 24.42 21.42 -0.81
C MET A 167 25.12 22.51 -1.63
N GLN A 168 25.91 22.15 -2.66
CA GLN A 168 26.61 23.09 -3.53
C GLN A 168 25.66 24.00 -4.33
N GLU A 169 24.44 23.57 -4.53
CA GLU A 169 23.41 24.34 -5.23
C GLU A 169 22.44 25.05 -4.28
N GLY A 170 22.63 24.94 -2.97
CA GLY A 170 21.94 25.69 -1.92
C GLY A 170 20.43 25.77 -2.09
N ILE A 171 19.89 26.99 -2.16
CA ILE A 171 18.45 27.26 -2.27
C ILE A 171 17.85 26.69 -3.57
N VAL A 172 18.59 26.62 -4.66
CA VAL A 172 18.12 26.09 -5.94
C VAL A 172 17.86 24.59 -5.83
N SER A 173 18.73 23.86 -5.10
CA SER A 173 18.50 22.47 -4.75
C SER A 173 17.22 22.28 -3.91
N LEU A 174 16.97 23.17 -2.95
CA LEU A 174 15.74 23.13 -2.15
C LEU A 174 14.49 23.34 -3.02
N MET A 175 14.54 24.22 -4.01
CA MET A 175 13.42 24.47 -4.94
C MET A 175 13.07 23.24 -5.80
N GLN A 176 13.99 22.29 -5.99
CA GLN A 176 13.68 21.09 -6.73
C GLN A 176 12.64 20.20 -6.02
N MET A 177 12.57 20.27 -4.69
CA MET A 177 11.53 19.56 -3.93
C MET A 177 10.13 20.05 -4.34
N ALA A 178 9.95 21.37 -4.41
CA ALA A 178 8.68 21.97 -4.85
C ALA A 178 8.39 21.66 -6.33
N LYS A 179 9.38 21.76 -7.21
CA LYS A 179 9.26 21.48 -8.63
C LYS A 179 8.79 20.05 -8.90
N THR A 180 9.46 19.06 -8.35
CA THR A 180 9.11 17.64 -8.54
C THR A 180 7.76 17.30 -7.92
N SER A 181 7.45 17.87 -6.76
CA SER A 181 6.14 17.69 -6.11
C SER A 181 5.00 18.30 -6.93
N ALA A 182 5.20 19.46 -7.54
CA ALA A 182 4.21 20.11 -8.39
C ALA A 182 3.95 19.29 -9.68
N ALA A 183 4.99 18.76 -10.32
CA ALA A 183 4.84 17.88 -11.47
C ALA A 183 4.04 16.60 -11.11
N LEU A 184 4.36 15.97 -9.98
CA LEU A 184 3.62 14.80 -9.49
C LEU A 184 2.17 15.14 -9.10
N LYS A 185 1.90 16.35 -8.59
CA LYS A 185 0.52 16.78 -8.32
C LYS A 185 -0.31 16.81 -9.61
N ARG A 186 0.22 17.40 -10.69
CA ARG A 186 -0.44 17.41 -12.01
C ARG A 186 -0.64 15.99 -12.55
N HIS A 187 0.36 15.13 -12.43
CA HIS A 187 0.29 13.71 -12.79
C HIS A 187 -0.82 12.98 -12.03
N SER A 188 -0.93 13.23 -10.74
CA SER A 188 -1.99 12.69 -9.88
C SER A 188 -3.39 13.18 -10.27
N GLU A 189 -3.54 14.47 -10.59
CA GLU A 189 -4.81 15.06 -11.05
C GLU A 189 -5.25 14.54 -12.42
N ALA A 190 -4.32 14.13 -13.26
CA ALA A 190 -4.60 13.41 -14.51
C ALA A 190 -5.06 11.96 -14.28
N GLY A 191 -5.13 11.49 -13.02
CA GLY A 191 -5.54 10.13 -12.65
C GLY A 191 -4.49 9.08 -13.01
N LEU A 192 -3.20 9.45 -13.03
CA LEU A 192 -2.09 8.58 -13.39
C LEU A 192 -1.35 8.06 -12.16
N LEU A 193 -0.82 6.85 -12.29
CA LEU A 193 -0.18 6.11 -11.20
C LEU A 193 1.27 6.54 -11.01
N TYR A 194 1.65 6.79 -9.74
CA TYR A 194 3.01 7.02 -9.32
C TYR A 194 3.47 6.03 -8.24
N ILE A 195 4.58 5.33 -8.46
CA ILE A 195 5.15 4.32 -7.55
C ILE A 195 6.60 4.68 -7.22
N PRO A 196 6.91 5.28 -6.08
CA PRO A 196 8.26 5.32 -5.55
C PRO A 196 8.64 3.95 -4.94
N VAL A 197 9.85 3.48 -5.24
CA VAL A 197 10.48 2.31 -4.64
C VAL A 197 11.67 2.79 -3.82
N LEU A 198 11.54 2.74 -2.50
CA LEU A 198 12.51 3.29 -1.57
C LEU A 198 13.67 2.30 -1.36
N THR A 199 14.90 2.71 -1.67
CA THR A 199 16.10 1.88 -1.50
C THR A 199 17.10 2.54 -0.57
N ASP A 200 18.16 1.82 -0.16
CA ASP A 200 19.14 2.30 0.82
C ASP A 200 20.19 3.23 0.23
N PRO A 201 20.36 4.46 0.79
CA PRO A 201 19.46 5.21 1.66
C PRO A 201 18.49 6.08 0.86
N THR A 202 17.33 6.38 1.42
CA THR A 202 16.43 7.44 0.92
C THR A 202 16.21 8.45 2.04
N THR A 203 16.90 9.60 1.98
CA THR A 203 16.92 10.57 3.08
C THR A 203 16.79 12.02 2.61
N GLY A 204 16.57 12.92 3.54
CA GLY A 204 16.61 14.38 3.35
C GLY A 204 15.52 14.91 2.42
N GLY A 205 15.89 15.82 1.54
CA GLY A 205 14.97 16.48 0.61
C GLY A 205 14.27 15.54 -0.37
N VAL A 206 14.86 14.38 -0.68
CA VAL A 206 14.22 13.37 -1.54
C VAL A 206 13.08 12.69 -0.79
N THR A 207 13.28 12.30 0.47
CA THR A 207 12.20 11.76 1.31
C THR A 207 11.08 12.79 1.48
N ALA A 208 11.44 14.04 1.79
CA ALA A 208 10.48 15.12 2.02
C ALA A 208 9.87 15.70 0.71
N SER A 209 10.00 14.99 -0.41
CA SER A 209 9.39 15.36 -1.69
C SER A 209 8.89 14.12 -2.43
N PHE A 210 9.39 13.85 -3.64
CA PHE A 210 8.85 12.84 -4.53
C PHE A 210 8.83 11.40 -3.95
N ALA A 211 9.74 11.05 -3.03
CA ALA A 211 9.78 9.69 -2.49
C ALA A 211 8.57 9.32 -1.61
N MET A 212 7.90 10.29 -0.99
CA MET A 212 6.73 10.07 -0.10
C MET A 212 5.39 10.48 -0.74
N LEU A 213 5.36 10.79 -2.04
CA LEU A 213 4.14 11.24 -2.74
C LEU A 213 3.48 10.13 -3.59
N GLY A 214 3.88 8.87 -3.41
CA GLY A 214 3.36 7.76 -4.18
C GLY A 214 1.91 7.39 -3.86
N ASP A 215 1.18 6.96 -4.89
CA ASP A 215 -0.10 6.26 -4.73
C ASP A 215 0.12 4.93 -4.01
N ILE A 216 1.20 4.25 -4.35
CA ILE A 216 1.69 3.03 -3.69
C ILE A 216 3.19 3.20 -3.46
N ILE A 217 3.63 3.20 -2.21
CA ILE A 217 5.02 3.35 -1.80
C ILE A 217 5.59 1.98 -1.43
N LEU A 218 6.57 1.53 -2.21
CA LEU A 218 7.27 0.28 -1.96
C LEU A 218 8.63 0.56 -1.31
N ALA A 219 9.14 -0.39 -0.52
CA ALA A 219 10.50 -0.33 0.03
C ALA A 219 11.24 -1.66 -0.13
N GLU A 220 12.56 -1.60 -0.35
CA GLU A 220 13.41 -2.78 -0.21
C GLU A 220 13.62 -3.12 1.28
N PRO A 221 13.72 -4.41 1.66
CA PRO A 221 13.98 -4.82 3.04
C PRO A 221 15.20 -4.11 3.64
N GLY A 222 15.06 -3.61 4.86
CA GLY A 222 16.14 -2.98 5.62
C GLY A 222 16.64 -1.63 5.10
N ALA A 223 16.06 -1.06 4.04
CA ALA A 223 16.44 0.25 3.52
C ALA A 223 16.31 1.34 4.60
N LEU A 224 17.32 2.21 4.67
CA LEU A 224 17.29 3.41 5.52
C LEU A 224 16.42 4.47 4.86
N ILE A 225 15.34 4.86 5.52
CA ILE A 225 14.36 5.82 5.00
C ILE A 225 14.04 6.81 6.10
N GLY A 226 14.31 8.10 5.88
CA GLY A 226 14.03 9.12 6.88
C GLY A 226 14.31 10.52 6.38
N PHE A 227 13.82 11.55 7.07
CA PHE A 227 14.12 12.94 6.73
C PHE A 227 15.55 13.31 7.15
N ALA A 228 15.82 13.39 8.45
CA ALA A 228 17.17 13.58 8.95
C ALA A 228 17.92 12.23 9.01
N GLY A 229 19.20 12.22 8.65
CA GLY A 229 20.01 11.02 8.80
C GLY A 229 20.22 10.66 10.28
N PRO A 230 20.45 9.36 10.62
CA PRO A 230 20.60 8.92 12.00
C PRO A 230 21.63 9.73 12.81
N ARG A 231 22.80 10.00 12.23
CA ARG A 231 23.86 10.81 12.89
C ARG A 231 23.41 12.21 13.26
N VAL A 232 22.60 12.85 12.39
CA VAL A 232 22.08 14.20 12.65
C VAL A 232 21.11 14.18 13.81
N ILE A 233 20.24 13.17 13.86
CA ILE A 233 19.28 13.01 14.96
C ILE A 233 20.03 12.78 16.27
N GLU A 234 20.93 11.78 16.31
CA GLU A 234 21.73 11.45 17.50
C GLU A 234 22.53 12.66 18.03
N GLN A 235 23.12 13.44 17.15
CA GLN A 235 23.82 14.67 17.53
C GLN A 235 22.87 15.75 18.06
N THR A 236 21.64 15.80 17.58
CA THR A 236 20.65 16.81 17.98
C THR A 236 20.04 16.48 19.34
N ILE A 237 19.68 15.20 19.58
CA ILE A 237 19.03 14.78 20.82
C ILE A 237 20.03 14.32 21.90
N GLY A 238 21.29 14.06 21.53
CA GLY A 238 22.33 13.57 22.44
C GLY A 238 22.19 12.09 22.86
N GLU A 239 21.34 11.34 22.19
CA GLU A 239 21.03 9.92 22.51
C GLU A 239 21.24 9.02 21.31
N LYS A 240 21.54 7.74 21.55
CA LYS A 240 21.61 6.73 20.49
C LYS A 240 20.20 6.32 20.05
N LEU A 241 20.03 6.18 18.74
CA LEU A 241 18.76 5.72 18.19
C LEU A 241 18.52 4.23 18.47
N PRO A 242 17.27 3.80 18.69
CA PRO A 242 16.91 2.39 18.83
C PRO A 242 17.32 1.58 17.58
N GLU A 243 17.61 0.29 17.79
CA GLU A 243 17.85 -0.63 16.69
C GLU A 243 16.63 -0.71 15.76
N GLY A 244 16.86 -0.72 14.45
CA GLY A 244 15.78 -0.74 13.44
C GLY A 244 15.13 0.62 13.17
N PHE A 245 15.46 1.67 13.91
CA PHE A 245 14.90 3.00 13.69
C PHE A 245 15.19 3.49 12.25
N GLN A 246 14.19 4.10 11.61
CA GLN A 246 14.22 4.57 10.22
C GLN A 246 14.47 3.46 9.17
N ARG A 247 14.33 2.17 9.50
CA ARG A 247 14.39 1.10 8.51
C ARG A 247 13.03 0.90 7.83
N ALA A 248 13.03 0.20 6.69
CA ALA A 248 11.81 -0.06 5.93
C ALA A 248 10.69 -0.67 6.79
N GLN A 249 11.03 -1.59 7.71
CA GLN A 249 10.11 -2.21 8.66
C GLN A 249 9.47 -1.17 9.59
N PHE A 250 10.29 -0.27 10.14
CA PHE A 250 9.82 0.84 10.95
C PHE A 250 8.85 1.74 10.16
N GLN A 251 9.15 2.03 8.90
CA GLN A 251 8.30 2.86 8.04
C GLN A 251 6.97 2.17 7.70
N LEU A 252 6.98 0.85 7.55
CA LEU A 252 5.75 0.07 7.35
C LEU A 252 4.86 0.11 8.60
N GLU A 253 5.43 -0.14 9.78
CA GLU A 253 4.73 -0.11 11.07
C GLU A 253 4.16 1.28 11.39
N HIS A 254 4.88 2.33 10.99
CA HIS A 254 4.44 3.73 11.15
C HIS A 254 3.58 4.24 9.98
N GLY A 255 3.14 3.36 9.10
CA GLY A 255 2.13 3.65 8.08
C GLY A 255 2.59 4.47 6.88
N PHE A 256 3.90 4.69 6.70
CA PHE A 256 4.44 5.51 5.61
C PHE A 256 4.76 4.71 4.34
N VAL A 257 4.92 3.39 4.43
CA VAL A 257 5.19 2.48 3.32
C VAL A 257 4.03 1.50 3.19
N ASP A 258 3.57 1.25 1.96
CA ASP A 258 2.49 0.28 1.70
C ASP A 258 2.96 -1.16 1.80
N ARG A 259 4.19 -1.41 1.31
CA ARG A 259 4.69 -2.77 1.24
C ARG A 259 6.21 -2.82 1.17
N ILE A 260 6.81 -3.78 1.87
CA ILE A 260 8.22 -4.16 1.70
C ILE A 260 8.27 -5.30 0.68
N VAL A 261 9.13 -5.17 -0.34
CA VAL A 261 9.18 -6.12 -1.46
C VAL A 261 10.62 -6.59 -1.68
N GLU A 262 10.82 -7.90 -1.64
CA GLU A 262 12.09 -8.52 -1.97
C GLU A 262 12.42 -8.36 -3.47
N ARG A 263 13.70 -8.23 -3.80
CA ARG A 263 14.15 -8.02 -5.19
C ARG A 263 13.69 -9.07 -6.17
N LYS A 264 13.61 -10.34 -5.72
CA LYS A 264 13.13 -11.45 -6.57
C LYS A 264 11.67 -11.32 -6.99
N GLU A 265 10.85 -10.62 -6.16
CA GLU A 265 9.43 -10.42 -6.39
C GLU A 265 9.10 -9.07 -7.02
N LEU A 266 10.09 -8.15 -7.04
CA LEU A 266 9.87 -6.74 -7.35
C LEU A 266 9.31 -6.53 -8.77
N LYS A 267 9.88 -7.18 -9.79
CA LYS A 267 9.40 -7.06 -11.18
C LYS A 267 7.94 -7.51 -11.32
N LEU A 268 7.60 -8.65 -10.71
CA LEU A 268 6.24 -9.19 -10.73
C LEU A 268 5.27 -8.30 -9.95
N THR A 269 5.69 -7.77 -8.79
CA THR A 269 4.88 -6.85 -7.99
C THR A 269 4.58 -5.57 -8.76
N LEU A 270 5.57 -4.96 -9.40
CA LEU A 270 5.38 -3.77 -10.22
C LEU A 270 4.42 -4.03 -11.38
N TYR A 271 4.57 -5.14 -12.08
CA TYR A 271 3.66 -5.56 -13.16
C TYR A 271 2.20 -5.69 -12.66
N ARG A 272 1.98 -6.38 -11.53
CA ARG A 272 0.65 -6.51 -10.93
C ARG A 272 0.03 -5.16 -10.60
N ILE A 273 0.83 -4.26 -10.00
CA ILE A 273 0.37 -2.91 -9.69
C ILE A 273 0.00 -2.16 -10.98
N LEU A 274 0.83 -2.19 -12.02
CA LEU A 274 0.53 -1.56 -13.31
C LEU A 274 -0.79 -2.07 -13.88
N LYS A 275 -0.98 -3.39 -13.95
CA LYS A 275 -2.23 -4.00 -14.43
C LYS A 275 -3.47 -3.60 -13.64
N LEU A 276 -3.38 -3.60 -12.30
CA LEU A 276 -4.48 -3.23 -11.41
C LEU A 276 -4.91 -1.75 -11.54
N HIS A 277 -4.05 -0.93 -12.15
CA HIS A 277 -4.28 0.51 -12.33
C HIS A 277 -4.52 0.91 -13.79
N HIS A 278 -4.62 -0.06 -14.71
CA HIS A 278 -5.04 0.22 -16.07
C HIS A 278 -6.41 0.89 -16.09
N LYS A 279 -6.53 1.98 -16.83
CA LYS A 279 -7.81 2.64 -17.06
C LYS A 279 -8.71 1.69 -17.89
N LYS A 280 -9.76 1.18 -17.29
CA LYS A 280 -10.86 0.49 -17.98
C LYS A 280 -12.10 1.36 -17.90
N GLU A 281 -12.84 1.43 -18.99
CA GLU A 281 -14.13 2.10 -19.02
C GLU A 281 -15.22 1.17 -18.49
N GLY A 282 -16.06 1.69 -17.58
CA GLY A 282 -17.20 0.96 -17.01
C GLY A 282 -16.85 -0.05 -15.91
N TYR A 283 -17.90 -0.65 -15.34
CA TYR A 283 -17.83 -1.57 -14.21
C TYR A 283 -18.37 -2.97 -14.53
N ALA A 284 -18.46 -3.35 -15.80
CA ALA A 284 -19.08 -4.59 -16.23
C ALA A 284 -18.19 -5.48 -17.12
N ASN A 285 -16.87 -5.24 -17.10
CA ASN A 285 -15.90 -5.97 -17.93
C ASN A 285 -15.44 -7.27 -17.23
N PHE A 286 -16.41 -8.15 -16.91
CA PHE A 286 -16.11 -9.44 -16.30
C PHE A 286 -15.63 -10.44 -17.35
N ASP A 287 -14.73 -11.34 -16.94
CA ASP A 287 -14.34 -12.50 -17.75
C ASP A 287 -15.55 -13.40 -17.98
N PRO A 288 -16.03 -13.61 -19.21
CA PRO A 288 -17.20 -14.43 -19.51
C PRO A 288 -17.04 -15.90 -19.07
N VAL A 289 -15.84 -16.43 -19.10
CA VAL A 289 -15.56 -17.82 -18.72
C VAL A 289 -15.80 -18.04 -17.23
N ARG A 290 -15.44 -17.03 -16.39
CA ARG A 290 -15.66 -17.11 -14.94
C ARG A 290 -17.08 -16.75 -14.51
N GLU A 291 -17.85 -16.06 -15.33
CA GLU A 291 -19.26 -15.77 -15.02
C GLU A 291 -20.13 -17.03 -14.98
N ALA A 292 -19.79 -18.02 -15.79
CA ALA A 292 -20.49 -19.32 -15.82
C ALA A 292 -20.25 -20.19 -14.56
N ASP A 293 -19.13 -19.96 -13.86
CA ASP A 293 -18.77 -20.74 -12.66
C ASP A 293 -19.49 -20.29 -11.38
N CYS A 294 -20.29 -19.24 -11.43
CA CYS A 294 -21.09 -18.75 -10.30
C CYS A 294 -22.38 -19.55 -10.14
N LEU A 295 -22.24 -20.86 -9.88
CA LEU A 295 -23.39 -21.75 -9.60
C LEU A 295 -24.03 -21.37 -8.25
N GLU A 296 -25.34 -21.60 -8.17
CA GLU A 296 -26.09 -21.49 -6.92
C GLU A 296 -25.57 -22.48 -5.86
N ALA A 297 -26.04 -22.30 -4.63
CA ALA A 297 -25.72 -23.22 -3.53
C ALA A 297 -25.91 -24.69 -3.91
N THR A 298 -24.97 -25.53 -3.49
CA THR A 298 -25.07 -26.97 -3.67
C THR A 298 -26.33 -27.50 -2.98
N GLU A 299 -26.85 -28.64 -3.44
CA GLU A 299 -28.02 -29.30 -2.82
C GLU A 299 -27.80 -29.56 -1.31
N LEU A 300 -26.55 -29.88 -0.92
CA LEU A 300 -26.15 -30.02 0.49
C LEU A 300 -26.38 -28.72 1.29
N MET A 301 -26.08 -27.59 0.71
CA MET A 301 -26.30 -26.30 1.39
C MET A 301 -27.76 -25.91 1.45
N LYS A 302 -28.55 -26.24 0.42
CA LYS A 302 -30.00 -26.05 0.44
C LYS A 302 -30.66 -26.94 1.52
N GLU A 303 -30.25 -28.18 1.62
CA GLU A 303 -30.71 -29.11 2.67
C GLU A 303 -30.31 -28.61 4.06
N ARG A 304 -29.08 -28.09 4.21
CA ARG A 304 -28.60 -27.50 5.46
C ARG A 304 -29.44 -26.27 5.86
N ALA A 305 -29.77 -25.40 4.92
CA ALA A 305 -30.61 -24.22 5.16
C ALA A 305 -32.03 -24.62 5.60
N THR A 306 -32.63 -25.66 4.98
CA THR A 306 -33.97 -26.14 5.36
C THR A 306 -34.01 -26.78 6.74
N LYS A 307 -32.91 -27.38 7.18
CA LYS A 307 -32.79 -27.97 8.53
C LYS A 307 -32.42 -26.94 9.61
N ALA A 308 -31.95 -25.74 9.22
CA ALA A 308 -31.57 -24.71 10.15
C ALA A 308 -32.80 -24.10 10.85
N LYS A 309 -32.75 -24.01 12.18
CA LYS A 309 -33.76 -23.30 12.95
C LYS A 309 -33.61 -21.80 12.78
N ALA A 310 -34.72 -21.07 12.59
CA ALA A 310 -34.70 -19.63 12.62
C ALA A 310 -34.19 -19.10 13.99
N LEU A 311 -33.19 -18.27 13.97
CA LEU A 311 -32.56 -17.71 15.17
C LEU A 311 -33.33 -16.49 15.66
N SER A 312 -33.53 -16.38 16.96
CA SER A 312 -33.99 -15.15 17.62
C SER A 312 -32.92 -14.05 17.51
N ALA A 313 -33.31 -12.79 17.72
CA ALA A 313 -32.36 -11.65 17.70
C ALA A 313 -31.14 -11.88 18.61
N TRP A 314 -31.36 -12.40 19.83
CA TRP A 314 -30.28 -12.72 20.76
C TRP A 314 -29.38 -13.88 20.28
N GLU A 315 -29.94 -14.89 19.66
CA GLU A 315 -29.15 -15.98 19.07
C GLU A 315 -28.31 -15.48 17.88
N LYS A 316 -28.83 -14.53 17.09
CA LYS A 316 -28.05 -13.87 16.02
C LYS A 316 -26.91 -13.03 16.58
N VAL A 317 -27.12 -12.28 17.68
CA VAL A 317 -26.04 -11.56 18.37
C VAL A 317 -24.93 -12.53 18.78
N LYS A 318 -25.30 -13.67 19.37
CA LYS A 318 -24.31 -14.69 19.73
C LYS A 318 -23.61 -15.30 18.51
N ALA A 319 -24.33 -15.57 17.44
CA ALA A 319 -23.79 -16.08 16.19
C ALA A 319 -22.82 -15.11 15.51
N ALA A 320 -23.15 -13.81 15.49
CA ALA A 320 -22.29 -12.74 14.95
C ALA A 320 -20.96 -12.59 15.71
N ARG A 321 -20.95 -12.93 17.01
CA ARG A 321 -19.80 -12.82 17.91
C ARG A 321 -18.90 -14.05 17.96
N LYS A 322 -19.30 -15.17 17.36
CA LYS A 322 -18.48 -16.39 17.40
C LYS A 322 -17.10 -16.16 16.77
N VAL A 323 -16.08 -16.71 17.41
CA VAL A 323 -14.68 -16.63 16.94
C VAL A 323 -14.47 -17.47 15.68
N ASP A 324 -15.19 -18.58 15.52
CA ASP A 324 -15.17 -19.46 14.37
C ASP A 324 -16.04 -18.99 13.19
N ARG A 325 -16.68 -17.83 13.31
CA ARG A 325 -17.40 -17.18 12.20
C ARG A 325 -16.41 -16.71 11.14
N LEU A 326 -16.77 -16.91 9.87
CA LEU A 326 -15.98 -16.46 8.74
C LEU A 326 -15.61 -14.98 8.85
N ALA A 327 -14.35 -14.70 8.67
CA ALA A 327 -13.77 -13.36 8.74
C ALA A 327 -13.71 -12.69 7.36
N SER A 328 -13.43 -11.39 7.31
CA SER A 328 -13.32 -10.64 6.06
C SER A 328 -12.29 -11.24 5.09
N VAL A 329 -11.15 -11.71 5.59
CA VAL A 329 -10.10 -12.31 4.75
C VAL A 329 -10.56 -13.59 4.08
N ASP A 330 -11.41 -14.42 4.72
CA ASP A 330 -11.95 -15.64 4.10
C ASP A 330 -12.77 -15.32 2.85
N TYR A 331 -13.59 -14.27 2.92
CA TYR A 331 -14.37 -13.80 1.77
C TYR A 331 -13.51 -13.13 0.71
N ILE A 332 -12.51 -12.34 1.14
CA ILE A 332 -11.59 -11.65 0.22
C ILE A 332 -10.84 -12.69 -0.62
N GLU A 333 -10.25 -13.69 0.00
CA GLU A 333 -9.49 -14.74 -0.67
C GLU A 333 -10.36 -15.62 -1.58
N GLN A 334 -11.63 -15.84 -1.21
CA GLN A 334 -12.55 -16.72 -1.97
C GLN A 334 -13.24 -16.00 -3.14
N ILE A 335 -13.48 -14.69 -3.03
CA ILE A 335 -14.26 -13.92 -4.01
C ILE A 335 -13.35 -13.25 -5.04
N PHE A 336 -12.20 -12.74 -4.62
CA PHE A 336 -11.33 -11.90 -5.44
C PHE A 336 -10.04 -12.61 -5.80
N ASP A 337 -9.50 -12.24 -6.97
CA ASP A 337 -8.23 -12.75 -7.45
C ASP A 337 -7.12 -11.70 -7.17
N GLU A 338 -5.89 -12.16 -6.97
CA GLU A 338 -4.67 -11.34 -6.85
C GLU A 338 -4.79 -10.20 -5.81
N PHE A 339 -5.44 -10.43 -4.68
CA PHE A 339 -5.53 -9.42 -3.63
C PHE A 339 -4.15 -8.95 -3.19
N MET A 340 -3.91 -7.65 -3.30
CA MET A 340 -2.69 -6.98 -2.85
C MET A 340 -3.04 -6.06 -1.68
N GLU A 341 -2.67 -6.47 -0.47
CA GLU A 341 -2.83 -5.65 0.72
C GLU A 341 -1.89 -4.44 0.68
N LEU A 342 -2.44 -3.28 1.08
CA LEU A 342 -1.75 -2.00 1.21
C LEU A 342 -1.87 -1.51 2.65
N HIS A 343 -0.75 -1.10 3.25
CA HIS A 343 -0.66 -0.75 4.65
C HIS A 343 -0.58 0.76 4.91
N GLY A 344 -0.95 1.14 6.12
CA GLY A 344 -0.68 2.46 6.68
C GLY A 344 -1.65 3.56 6.32
N ASP A 345 -1.74 4.53 7.24
CA ASP A 345 -2.61 5.70 7.12
C ASP A 345 -1.92 6.94 6.52
N ARG A 346 -0.61 6.88 6.28
CA ARG A 346 0.25 8.00 5.87
C ARG A 346 0.40 9.12 6.91
N GLN A 347 -0.04 8.90 8.14
CA GLN A 347 -0.03 9.93 9.18
C GLN A 347 0.66 9.48 10.45
N PHE A 348 0.32 8.29 10.96
CA PHE A 348 0.80 7.82 12.25
C PHE A 348 1.25 6.35 12.26
N ARG A 349 0.40 5.41 11.81
CA ARG A 349 0.74 3.97 11.81
C ARG A 349 -0.20 3.15 10.93
N ASP A 350 0.10 1.87 10.83
CA ASP A 350 -0.85 0.89 10.32
C ASP A 350 -1.81 0.42 11.44
N ASP A 351 -3.01 -0.03 11.05
CA ASP A 351 -3.95 -0.68 11.96
C ASP A 351 -4.29 -2.08 11.42
N PRO A 352 -3.87 -3.14 12.12
CA PRO A 352 -4.12 -4.51 11.70
C PRO A 352 -5.61 -4.93 11.79
N ALA A 353 -6.46 -4.15 12.46
CA ALA A 353 -7.91 -4.38 12.45
C ALA A 353 -8.53 -4.13 11.07
N ILE A 354 -7.88 -3.31 10.22
CA ILE A 354 -8.30 -3.04 8.84
C ILE A 354 -7.37 -3.73 7.86
N VAL A 355 -7.89 -4.68 7.11
CA VAL A 355 -7.25 -5.30 5.95
C VAL A 355 -7.81 -4.64 4.70
N GLY A 356 -6.98 -4.03 3.88
CA GLY A 356 -7.47 -3.31 2.71
C GLY A 356 -6.45 -3.27 1.58
N GLY A 357 -6.93 -3.23 0.35
CA GLY A 357 -6.05 -3.23 -0.82
C GLY A 357 -6.80 -3.26 -2.14
N VAL A 358 -6.11 -3.71 -3.16
CA VAL A 358 -6.59 -3.79 -4.55
C VAL A 358 -6.64 -5.25 -4.98
N ALA A 359 -7.66 -5.62 -5.74
CA ALA A 359 -7.86 -6.98 -6.21
C ALA A 359 -8.56 -7.00 -7.57
N TYR A 360 -8.71 -8.20 -8.15
CA TYR A 360 -9.60 -8.40 -9.28
C TYR A 360 -10.88 -9.13 -8.87
N LEU A 361 -11.99 -8.69 -9.44
CA LEU A 361 -13.25 -9.44 -9.48
C LEU A 361 -13.46 -9.87 -10.93
N ASP A 362 -13.08 -11.09 -11.29
CA ASP A 362 -13.15 -11.61 -12.66
C ASP A 362 -12.63 -10.61 -13.72
N GLY A 363 -11.41 -10.09 -13.53
CA GLY A 363 -10.76 -9.14 -14.42
C GLY A 363 -11.13 -7.67 -14.23
N GLN A 364 -12.14 -7.33 -13.40
CA GLN A 364 -12.44 -5.97 -12.98
C GLN A 364 -11.62 -5.59 -11.75
N ALA A 365 -10.76 -4.58 -11.85
CA ALA A 365 -10.04 -4.06 -10.68
C ALA A 365 -11.02 -3.41 -9.69
N VAL A 366 -10.90 -3.76 -8.41
CA VAL A 366 -11.72 -3.26 -7.30
C VAL A 366 -10.84 -2.92 -6.10
N THR A 367 -11.31 -2.02 -5.25
CA THR A 367 -10.71 -1.79 -3.93
C THR A 367 -11.55 -2.51 -2.90
N VAL A 368 -10.89 -3.34 -2.08
CA VAL A 368 -11.54 -4.16 -1.05
C VAL A 368 -11.00 -3.76 0.31
N ILE A 369 -11.91 -3.57 1.27
CA ILE A 369 -11.58 -3.17 2.65
C ILE A 369 -12.37 -4.07 3.59
N GLY A 370 -11.69 -4.73 4.52
CA GLY A 370 -12.34 -5.61 5.50
C GLY A 370 -11.95 -5.26 6.94
N VAL A 371 -12.91 -5.27 7.85
CA VAL A 371 -12.62 -5.33 9.28
C VAL A 371 -12.34 -6.78 9.65
N HIS A 372 -11.19 -7.03 10.23
CA HIS A 372 -10.74 -8.37 10.60
C HIS A 372 -10.55 -8.51 12.11
N LYS A 373 -11.34 -9.39 12.74
CA LYS A 373 -11.30 -9.62 14.19
C LYS A 373 -10.16 -10.53 14.63
N GLY A 374 -9.66 -11.37 13.75
CA GLY A 374 -8.77 -12.48 14.08
C GLY A 374 -9.53 -13.81 14.21
N LYS A 375 -8.79 -14.92 14.08
CA LYS A 375 -9.32 -16.31 14.10
C LYS A 375 -8.96 -17.08 15.38
N ASP A 376 -8.01 -16.58 16.13
CA ASP A 376 -7.61 -17.10 17.44
C ASP A 376 -7.36 -15.95 18.44
N LEU A 377 -7.14 -16.28 19.71
CA LEU A 377 -6.98 -15.26 20.74
C LEU A 377 -5.79 -14.32 20.50
N LYS A 378 -4.66 -14.84 20.01
CA LYS A 378 -3.45 -14.06 19.74
C LYS A 378 -3.70 -13.08 18.59
N GLU A 379 -4.31 -13.55 17.52
CA GLU A 379 -4.67 -12.71 16.38
C GLU A 379 -5.76 -11.70 16.76
N CYS A 380 -6.76 -12.09 17.54
CA CYS A 380 -7.79 -11.17 18.05
C CYS A 380 -7.16 -10.02 18.86
N MET A 381 -6.22 -10.33 19.75
CA MET A 381 -5.49 -9.29 20.52
C MET A 381 -4.69 -8.38 19.60
N HIS A 382 -3.94 -8.93 18.65
CA HIS A 382 -3.16 -8.16 17.68
C HIS A 382 -4.02 -7.23 16.83
N ARG A 383 -5.22 -7.67 16.45
CA ARG A 383 -6.18 -6.92 15.65
C ARG A 383 -7.20 -6.13 16.49
N ASN A 384 -6.90 -5.93 17.75
CA ASN A 384 -7.76 -5.21 18.69
C ASN A 384 -9.23 -5.68 18.64
N TYR A 385 -9.43 -7.01 18.52
CA TYR A 385 -10.76 -7.65 18.39
C TYR A 385 -11.63 -7.07 17.25
N GLY A 386 -11.02 -6.55 16.20
CA GLY A 386 -11.72 -5.91 15.09
C GLY A 386 -12.33 -4.55 15.47
N MET A 387 -11.80 -3.89 16.47
CA MET A 387 -12.15 -2.50 16.83
C MET A 387 -11.10 -1.55 16.21
N PRO A 388 -11.39 -0.88 15.08
CA PRO A 388 -10.41 -0.03 14.45
C PRO A 388 -10.06 1.19 15.30
N SER A 389 -8.77 1.51 15.33
CA SER A 389 -8.22 2.78 15.81
C SER A 389 -8.41 3.90 14.77
N PRO A 390 -8.12 5.17 15.08
CA PRO A 390 -8.20 6.27 14.11
C PRO A 390 -7.43 5.98 12.81
N GLU A 391 -6.28 5.34 12.94
CA GLU A 391 -5.42 4.95 11.82
C GLU A 391 -6.10 3.96 10.87
N GLY A 392 -6.91 3.05 11.39
CA GLY A 392 -7.67 2.09 10.59
C GLY A 392 -8.71 2.80 9.70
N TYR A 393 -9.43 3.77 10.25
CA TYR A 393 -10.38 4.59 9.47
C TYR A 393 -9.68 5.46 8.44
N ARG A 394 -8.53 6.09 8.78
CA ARG A 394 -7.74 6.89 7.84
C ARG A 394 -7.13 6.03 6.73
N LYS A 395 -6.62 4.82 7.04
CA LYS A 395 -6.18 3.83 6.05
C LYS A 395 -7.31 3.48 5.10
N ALA A 396 -8.48 3.15 5.62
CA ALA A 396 -9.66 2.85 4.80
C ALA A 396 -10.02 4.01 3.88
N LEU A 397 -10.07 5.23 4.40
CA LEU A 397 -10.36 6.43 3.61
C LEU A 397 -9.31 6.67 2.52
N ARG A 398 -8.04 6.52 2.84
CA ARG A 398 -6.96 6.66 1.85
C ARG A 398 -7.15 5.69 0.67
N LEU A 399 -7.49 4.43 0.96
CA LEU A 399 -7.77 3.43 -0.08
C LEU A 399 -9.03 3.77 -0.89
N MET A 400 -10.07 4.33 -0.26
CA MET A 400 -11.28 4.79 -0.94
C MET A 400 -10.99 5.99 -1.85
N LYS A 401 -10.18 6.95 -1.42
CA LYS A 401 -9.76 8.08 -2.25
C LYS A 401 -8.86 7.64 -3.42
N GLN A 402 -8.01 6.66 -3.19
CA GLN A 402 -7.24 6.03 -4.27
C GLN A 402 -8.16 5.30 -5.27
N ALA A 403 -9.20 4.61 -4.77
CA ALA A 403 -10.21 3.97 -5.62
C ALA A 403 -10.94 5.01 -6.49
N GLU A 404 -11.32 6.15 -5.92
CA GLU A 404 -11.94 7.26 -6.65
C GLU A 404 -11.02 7.80 -7.76
N LYS A 405 -9.75 8.05 -7.45
CA LYS A 405 -8.73 8.50 -8.42
C LYS A 405 -8.62 7.55 -9.62
N PHE A 406 -8.60 6.25 -9.38
CA PHE A 406 -8.45 5.22 -10.40
C PHE A 406 -9.78 4.62 -10.90
N LYS A 407 -10.92 5.23 -10.52
CA LYS A 407 -12.27 4.81 -10.92
C LYS A 407 -12.58 3.35 -10.62
N ARG A 408 -12.08 2.83 -9.51
CA ARG A 408 -12.37 1.47 -9.04
C ARG A 408 -13.56 1.45 -8.10
N PRO A 409 -14.47 0.47 -8.20
CA PRO A 409 -15.49 0.25 -7.19
C PRO A 409 -14.85 -0.06 -5.83
N VAL A 410 -15.53 0.33 -4.76
CA VAL A 410 -15.15 0.02 -3.38
C VAL A 410 -16.11 -1.02 -2.81
N ILE A 411 -15.57 -2.07 -2.20
CA ILE A 411 -16.34 -3.10 -1.51
C ILE A 411 -15.81 -3.19 -0.09
N THR A 412 -16.70 -3.02 0.91
CA THR A 412 -16.32 -3.13 2.32
C THR A 412 -16.97 -4.34 2.98
N PHE A 413 -16.20 -5.08 3.78
CA PHE A 413 -16.68 -6.16 4.66
C PHE A 413 -16.58 -5.72 6.11
N VAL A 414 -17.71 -5.54 6.77
CA VAL A 414 -17.78 -4.94 8.11
C VAL A 414 -18.09 -6.01 9.16
N ASN A 415 -17.21 -6.15 10.14
CA ASN A 415 -17.38 -6.99 11.31
C ASN A 415 -16.67 -6.38 12.52
N THR A 416 -17.32 -5.45 13.18
CA THR A 416 -16.78 -4.76 14.35
C THR A 416 -17.84 -4.59 15.44
N SER A 417 -17.46 -4.75 16.68
CA SER A 417 -18.30 -4.37 17.83
C SER A 417 -18.42 -2.84 18.01
N GLY A 418 -17.56 -2.08 17.32
CA GLY A 418 -17.47 -0.61 17.35
C GLY A 418 -16.06 -0.14 17.13
N ALA A 419 -15.87 1.17 17.10
CA ALA A 419 -14.54 1.77 17.09
C ALA A 419 -13.84 1.56 18.44
N PHE A 420 -12.51 1.47 18.44
CA PHE A 420 -11.75 1.40 19.67
C PHE A 420 -11.97 2.65 20.54
N CYS A 421 -12.29 2.45 21.81
CA CYS A 421 -12.67 3.51 22.77
C CYS A 421 -11.62 3.72 23.89
N GLY A 422 -10.33 3.57 23.58
CA GLY A 422 -9.23 3.80 24.51
C GLY A 422 -8.77 5.27 24.50
N MET A 423 -8.06 5.68 25.56
CA MET A 423 -7.48 7.04 25.68
C MET A 423 -6.64 7.40 24.47
N GLU A 424 -5.74 6.51 24.05
CA GLU A 424 -4.88 6.71 22.87
C GLU A 424 -5.66 6.94 21.57
N ALA A 425 -6.84 6.33 21.42
CA ALA A 425 -7.68 6.56 20.24
C ALA A 425 -8.32 7.96 20.29
N GLU A 426 -8.78 8.40 21.46
CA GLU A 426 -9.31 9.75 21.64
C GLU A 426 -8.22 10.81 21.38
N GLU A 427 -7.01 10.63 21.93
CA GLU A 427 -5.87 11.53 21.70
C GLU A 427 -5.50 11.66 20.21
N ARG A 428 -5.68 10.59 19.43
CA ARG A 428 -5.41 10.58 17.99
C ARG A 428 -6.63 10.89 17.12
N GLY A 429 -7.76 11.29 17.72
CA GLY A 429 -8.93 11.80 17.03
C GLY A 429 -9.86 10.74 16.48
N GLN A 430 -10.30 9.77 17.28
CA GLN A 430 -11.23 8.71 16.88
C GLN A 430 -12.53 9.27 16.30
N GLY A 431 -13.12 10.27 16.97
CA GLY A 431 -14.34 10.93 16.49
C GLY A 431 -14.15 11.64 15.15
N GLU A 432 -13.01 12.33 14.97
CA GLU A 432 -12.68 12.99 13.68
C GLU A 432 -12.52 11.97 12.55
N ALA A 433 -11.78 10.88 12.79
CA ALA A 433 -11.56 9.86 11.77
C ALA A 433 -12.87 9.20 11.30
N ILE A 434 -13.79 8.92 12.23
CA ILE A 434 -15.14 8.44 11.90
C ILE A 434 -15.92 9.49 11.11
N ALA A 435 -16.00 10.72 11.60
CA ALA A 435 -16.74 11.80 10.95
C ALA A 435 -16.21 12.09 9.53
N ARG A 436 -14.88 12.09 9.36
CA ARG A 436 -14.22 12.26 8.07
C ARG A 436 -14.58 11.15 7.09
N ASN A 437 -14.60 9.90 7.53
CA ASN A 437 -15.03 8.78 6.69
C ASN A 437 -16.49 8.93 6.24
N LEU A 438 -17.41 9.30 7.14
CA LEU A 438 -18.80 9.52 6.76
C LEU A 438 -18.93 10.62 5.71
N TYR A 439 -18.23 11.73 5.93
CA TYR A 439 -18.24 12.88 5.03
C TYR A 439 -17.69 12.52 3.64
N GLU A 440 -16.48 11.95 3.59
CA GLU A 440 -15.81 11.64 2.31
C GLU A 440 -16.50 10.49 1.56
N MET A 441 -16.94 9.43 2.26
CA MET A 441 -17.66 8.33 1.63
C MET A 441 -18.97 8.81 0.98
N SER A 442 -19.67 9.76 1.59
CA SER A 442 -20.90 10.29 1.02
C SER A 442 -20.71 10.91 -0.36
N GLY A 443 -19.53 11.51 -0.61
CA GLY A 443 -19.18 12.21 -1.84
C GLY A 443 -18.38 11.39 -2.88
N LEU A 444 -17.98 10.14 -2.58
CA LEU A 444 -17.17 9.34 -3.50
C LEU A 444 -17.84 9.14 -4.87
N LYS A 445 -17.07 9.38 -5.93
CA LYS A 445 -17.54 9.31 -7.33
C LYS A 445 -17.37 7.94 -7.99
N VAL A 446 -17.35 6.90 -7.18
CA VAL A 446 -17.28 5.49 -7.60
C VAL A 446 -18.36 4.68 -6.88
N PRO A 447 -18.76 3.51 -7.42
CA PRO A 447 -19.68 2.61 -6.72
C PRO A 447 -19.10 2.16 -5.38
N VAL A 448 -19.90 2.21 -4.32
CA VAL A 448 -19.55 1.74 -2.99
C VAL A 448 -20.58 0.73 -2.52
N LEU A 449 -20.14 -0.49 -2.26
CA LEU A 449 -20.95 -1.56 -1.69
C LEU A 449 -20.44 -1.94 -0.32
N CYS A 450 -21.31 -1.98 0.68
CA CYS A 450 -20.95 -2.32 2.05
C CYS A 450 -21.66 -3.62 2.48
N ILE A 451 -20.92 -4.56 3.08
CA ILE A 451 -21.44 -5.87 3.45
C ILE A 451 -21.18 -6.14 4.94
N MET A 452 -22.25 -6.20 5.74
CA MET A 452 -22.17 -6.59 7.16
C MET A 452 -22.02 -8.10 7.25
N ILE A 453 -20.85 -8.59 7.65
CA ILE A 453 -20.57 -10.03 7.73
C ILE A 453 -20.65 -10.61 9.15
N GLY A 454 -20.80 -9.77 10.17
CA GLY A 454 -20.89 -10.16 11.58
C GLY A 454 -21.53 -9.06 12.41
N GLU A 455 -20.81 -8.50 13.38
CA GLU A 455 -21.29 -7.35 14.13
C GLU A 455 -21.08 -6.06 13.34
N GLY A 456 -22.12 -5.24 13.25
CA GLY A 456 -22.08 -3.86 12.78
C GLY A 456 -22.32 -2.90 13.95
N GLY A 457 -21.27 -2.57 14.70
CA GLY A 457 -21.38 -1.78 15.94
C GLY A 457 -21.23 -0.28 15.71
N SER A 458 -22.34 0.48 15.95
CA SER A 458 -22.32 1.93 16.13
C SER A 458 -21.70 2.73 14.96
N GLY A 459 -21.22 3.93 15.26
CA GLY A 459 -20.50 4.79 14.33
C GLY A 459 -19.24 4.16 13.74
N GLY A 460 -18.61 3.24 14.47
CA GLY A 460 -17.45 2.50 13.97
C GLY A 460 -17.75 1.64 12.75
N ALA A 461 -18.88 0.95 12.74
CA ALA A 461 -19.36 0.22 11.56
C ALA A 461 -19.85 1.17 10.47
N LEU A 462 -20.58 2.22 10.84
CA LEU A 462 -21.13 3.19 9.90
C LEU A 462 -20.02 3.92 9.12
N ALA A 463 -18.87 4.20 9.75
CA ALA A 463 -17.70 4.82 9.11
C ALA A 463 -17.11 4.03 7.94
N LEU A 464 -17.55 2.78 7.74
CA LEU A 464 -17.18 1.92 6.61
C LEU A 464 -18.43 1.48 5.80
N SER A 465 -19.59 2.08 6.04
CA SER A 465 -20.88 1.58 5.53
C SER A 465 -21.75 2.65 4.86
N VAL A 466 -21.16 3.79 4.48
CA VAL A 466 -21.85 4.81 3.69
C VAL A 466 -21.73 4.44 2.21
N GLY A 467 -22.50 3.42 1.79
CA GLY A 467 -22.49 2.87 0.43
C GLY A 467 -23.70 3.24 -0.41
N ASN A 468 -23.62 2.95 -1.71
CA ASN A 468 -24.78 2.99 -2.63
C ASN A 468 -25.77 1.88 -2.30
N GLU A 469 -25.26 0.73 -1.85
CA GLU A 469 -26.04 -0.35 -1.24
C GLU A 469 -25.32 -0.85 0.02
N VAL A 470 -26.11 -1.32 0.99
CA VAL A 470 -25.63 -2.01 2.19
C VAL A 470 -26.30 -3.36 2.26
N TRP A 471 -25.53 -4.41 2.25
CA TRP A 471 -26.01 -5.79 2.36
C TRP A 471 -25.62 -6.38 3.72
N MET A 472 -26.30 -7.44 4.10
CA MET A 472 -26.07 -8.05 5.40
C MET A 472 -26.21 -9.55 5.35
N LEU A 473 -25.30 -10.29 5.96
CA LEU A 473 -25.46 -11.73 6.18
C LEU A 473 -26.68 -11.99 7.08
N GLU A 474 -27.37 -13.09 6.84
CA GLU A 474 -28.63 -13.46 7.46
C GLU A 474 -28.62 -13.41 9.00
N ASN A 475 -27.50 -13.80 9.61
CA ASN A 475 -27.33 -13.85 11.06
C ASN A 475 -26.31 -12.80 11.58
N ALA A 476 -25.97 -11.81 10.76
CA ALA A 476 -25.26 -10.62 11.20
C ALA A 476 -26.18 -9.68 11.99
N THR A 477 -25.60 -8.71 12.69
CA THR A 477 -26.34 -7.68 13.43
C THR A 477 -25.78 -6.29 13.09
N TYR A 478 -26.65 -5.28 13.05
CA TYR A 478 -26.23 -3.89 12.87
C TYR A 478 -27.03 -2.99 13.79
N SER A 479 -26.36 -2.24 14.64
CA SER A 479 -27.01 -1.50 15.73
C SER A 479 -26.21 -0.28 16.20
N ILE A 480 -26.91 0.64 16.87
CA ILE A 480 -26.31 1.84 17.46
C ILE A 480 -25.31 1.53 18.59
N LEU A 481 -25.55 0.46 19.35
CA LEU A 481 -24.67 -0.04 20.42
C LEU A 481 -25.01 -1.51 20.71
N SER A 482 -24.22 -2.15 21.58
CA SER A 482 -24.52 -3.53 22.00
C SER A 482 -25.83 -3.63 22.79
N PRO A 483 -26.55 -4.78 22.73
CA PRO A 483 -27.75 -5.00 23.56
C PRO A 483 -27.50 -4.84 25.07
N GLU A 484 -26.32 -5.24 25.53
CA GLU A 484 -25.88 -5.04 26.93
C GLU A 484 -25.78 -3.54 27.26
N GLY A 485 -25.15 -2.77 26.38
CA GLY A 485 -25.04 -1.31 26.53
C GLY A 485 -26.40 -0.62 26.52
N PHE A 486 -27.28 -1.02 25.57
CA PHE A 486 -28.66 -0.50 25.49
C PHE A 486 -29.43 -0.75 26.80
N ALA A 487 -29.42 -2.00 27.29
CA ALA A 487 -30.11 -2.36 28.51
C ALA A 487 -29.52 -1.64 29.74
N SER A 488 -28.20 -1.51 29.83
CA SER A 488 -27.54 -0.78 30.91
C SER A 488 -27.91 0.71 30.92
N ILE A 489 -27.96 1.37 29.76
CA ILE A 489 -28.22 2.81 29.66
C ILE A 489 -29.71 3.10 29.92
N LEU A 490 -30.61 2.41 29.21
CA LEU A 490 -32.04 2.72 29.27
C LEU A 490 -32.74 2.06 30.44
N TRP A 491 -32.39 0.82 30.76
CA TRP A 491 -33.08 0.05 31.79
C TRP A 491 -32.30 -0.12 33.10
N LYS A 492 -31.09 0.42 33.13
CA LYS A 492 -30.15 0.31 34.27
C LYS A 492 -29.80 -1.13 34.68
N ASP A 493 -30.01 -2.08 33.78
CA ASP A 493 -29.70 -3.51 33.98
C ASP A 493 -29.20 -4.19 32.71
N GLY A 494 -27.87 -4.33 32.55
CA GLY A 494 -27.24 -4.97 31.39
C GLY A 494 -27.58 -6.46 31.23
N ARG A 495 -28.09 -7.13 32.26
CA ARG A 495 -28.51 -8.55 32.20
C ARG A 495 -29.75 -8.74 31.31
N ARG A 496 -30.49 -7.68 31.02
CA ARG A 496 -31.65 -7.67 30.10
C ARG A 496 -31.27 -7.57 28.62
N ALA A 497 -29.99 -7.82 28.26
CA ALA A 497 -29.49 -7.77 26.89
C ALA A 497 -30.32 -8.63 25.90
N LYS A 498 -30.78 -9.80 26.33
CA LYS A 498 -31.65 -10.66 25.50
C LYS A 498 -32.96 -9.96 25.12
N GLU A 499 -33.60 -9.29 26.07
CA GLU A 499 -34.82 -8.53 25.84
C GLU A 499 -34.53 -7.30 24.96
N ALA A 500 -33.43 -6.60 25.25
CA ALA A 500 -32.97 -5.46 24.48
C ALA A 500 -32.78 -5.82 22.99
N SER A 501 -32.13 -6.94 22.70
CA SER A 501 -31.89 -7.39 21.31
C SER A 501 -33.19 -7.53 20.50
N GLY A 502 -34.29 -7.91 21.13
CA GLY A 502 -35.60 -8.04 20.49
C GLY A 502 -36.26 -6.68 20.14
N VAL A 503 -36.08 -5.69 21.00
CA VAL A 503 -36.68 -4.36 20.78
C VAL A 503 -35.86 -3.43 19.92
N MET A 504 -34.54 -3.62 19.86
CA MET A 504 -33.60 -2.78 19.12
C MET A 504 -33.70 -2.90 17.58
N LYS A 505 -34.38 -3.93 17.06
CA LYS A 505 -34.52 -4.16 15.61
C LYS A 505 -33.20 -4.22 14.86
N ILE A 506 -32.30 -5.11 15.31
CA ILE A 506 -30.89 -5.17 14.86
C ILE A 506 -30.60 -6.29 13.86
N THR A 507 -31.62 -7.11 13.51
CA THR A 507 -31.44 -8.24 12.61
C THR A 507 -31.53 -7.83 11.15
N ALA A 508 -30.96 -8.63 10.25
CA ALA A 508 -31.01 -8.37 8.82
C ALA A 508 -32.47 -8.22 8.32
N GLN A 509 -33.39 -9.02 8.85
CA GLN A 509 -34.82 -8.96 8.50
C GLN A 509 -35.46 -7.64 8.95
N ASP A 510 -35.21 -7.22 10.20
CA ASP A 510 -35.71 -5.93 10.71
C ASP A 510 -35.16 -4.75 9.87
N LEU A 511 -33.86 -4.76 9.58
CA LEU A 511 -33.19 -3.66 8.88
C LEU A 511 -33.59 -3.60 7.40
N LYS A 512 -33.88 -4.72 6.77
CA LYS A 512 -34.46 -4.74 5.43
C LYS A 512 -35.88 -4.18 5.41
N ALA A 513 -36.68 -4.53 6.39
CA ALA A 513 -38.03 -3.98 6.54
C ALA A 513 -38.04 -2.45 6.82
N LEU A 514 -37.00 -1.96 7.51
CA LEU A 514 -36.80 -0.50 7.75
C LEU A 514 -36.14 0.21 6.56
N GLY A 515 -35.73 -0.49 5.50
CA GLY A 515 -35.04 0.12 4.36
C GLY A 515 -33.59 0.51 4.63
N VAL A 516 -32.99 0.03 5.73
CA VAL A 516 -31.59 0.31 6.09
C VAL A 516 -30.61 -0.52 5.25
N ILE A 517 -31.02 -1.70 4.80
CA ILE A 517 -30.25 -2.57 3.92
C ILE A 517 -31.05 -2.97 2.69
N GLU A 518 -30.36 -3.20 1.56
CA GLU A 518 -30.95 -3.61 0.29
C GLU A 518 -31.02 -5.11 0.12
N GLU A 519 -30.10 -5.89 0.73
CA GLU A 519 -30.02 -7.34 0.51
C GLU A 519 -29.68 -8.11 1.77
N ILE A 520 -30.26 -9.31 1.89
CA ILE A 520 -29.92 -10.31 2.92
C ILE A 520 -29.20 -11.46 2.22
N ILE A 521 -27.95 -11.72 2.59
CA ILE A 521 -27.13 -12.79 2.05
C ILE A 521 -27.37 -14.05 2.87
N PRO A 522 -27.76 -15.19 2.26
CA PRO A 522 -28.04 -16.41 2.98
C PRO A 522 -26.78 -17.04 3.57
N GLU A 523 -26.86 -17.53 4.81
CA GLU A 523 -25.76 -18.23 5.49
C GLU A 523 -25.87 -19.75 5.43
N TYR A 524 -26.95 -20.28 4.85
CA TYR A 524 -27.21 -21.73 4.81
C TYR A 524 -27.09 -22.38 6.20
N GLY A 525 -27.65 -21.72 7.21
CA GLY A 525 -27.60 -22.07 8.60
C GLY A 525 -26.60 -21.27 9.42
N MET A 526 -25.33 -21.28 9.07
CA MET A 526 -24.28 -20.47 9.74
C MET A 526 -23.14 -20.11 8.77
N ALA A 527 -22.54 -18.95 8.95
CA ALA A 527 -21.36 -18.50 8.22
C ALA A 527 -20.09 -19.15 8.84
N ASP A 528 -19.87 -20.41 8.48
CA ASP A 528 -18.72 -21.24 8.90
C ASP A 528 -17.98 -21.82 7.67
N GLN A 529 -16.85 -22.49 7.88
CA GLN A 529 -16.01 -23.01 6.80
C GLN A 529 -16.77 -23.89 5.79
N PRO A 530 -17.71 -24.80 6.18
CA PRO A 530 -18.51 -25.55 5.22
C PRO A 530 -19.37 -24.68 4.30
N ALA A 531 -19.80 -23.50 4.75
CA ALA A 531 -20.65 -22.61 3.96
C ALA A 531 -19.86 -21.57 3.14
N LEU A 532 -18.55 -21.41 3.37
CA LEU A 532 -17.71 -20.36 2.76
C LEU A 532 -17.88 -20.29 1.24
N ILE A 533 -17.74 -21.40 0.54
CA ILE A 533 -17.80 -21.42 -0.93
C ILE A 533 -19.18 -20.97 -1.43
N SER A 534 -20.26 -21.46 -0.82
CA SER A 534 -21.63 -21.14 -1.26
C SER A 534 -21.99 -19.66 -0.96
N ILE A 535 -21.63 -19.17 0.22
CA ILE A 535 -21.82 -17.76 0.58
C ILE A 535 -21.01 -16.86 -0.35
N SER A 536 -19.75 -17.19 -0.59
CA SER A 536 -18.85 -16.41 -1.47
C SER A 536 -19.33 -16.40 -2.93
N ARG A 537 -19.84 -17.53 -3.45
CA ARG A 537 -20.44 -17.60 -4.80
C ARG A 537 -21.68 -16.73 -4.90
N TYR A 538 -22.56 -16.77 -3.89
CA TYR A 538 -23.71 -15.88 -3.83
C TYR A 538 -23.27 -14.42 -3.86
N MET A 539 -22.35 -14.03 -2.96
CA MET A 539 -21.82 -12.67 -2.91
C MET A 539 -21.19 -12.26 -4.24
N LYS A 540 -20.32 -13.08 -4.81
CA LYS A 540 -19.62 -12.80 -6.07
C LYS A 540 -20.62 -12.50 -7.20
N ARG A 541 -21.64 -13.31 -7.37
CA ARG A 541 -22.71 -13.13 -8.37
C ARG A 541 -23.46 -11.81 -8.15
N HIS A 542 -23.86 -11.52 -6.91
CA HIS A 542 -24.64 -10.33 -6.59
C HIS A 542 -23.80 -9.06 -6.66
N ILE A 543 -22.50 -9.09 -6.27
CA ILE A 543 -21.55 -7.98 -6.46
C ILE A 543 -21.43 -7.65 -7.95
N LYS A 544 -21.28 -8.64 -8.82
CA LYS A 544 -21.24 -8.43 -10.28
C LYS A 544 -22.54 -7.79 -10.78
N THR A 545 -23.69 -8.23 -10.30
CA THR A 545 -25.01 -7.65 -10.64
C THR A 545 -25.11 -6.21 -10.16
N PHE A 546 -24.66 -5.91 -8.93
CA PHE A 546 -24.57 -4.55 -8.42
C PHE A 546 -23.70 -3.67 -9.32
N LEU A 547 -22.50 -4.10 -9.67
CA LEU A 547 -21.59 -3.34 -10.53
C LEU A 547 -22.16 -3.11 -11.93
N LYS A 548 -22.82 -4.12 -12.51
CA LYS A 548 -23.55 -3.96 -13.79
C LYS A 548 -24.62 -2.88 -13.72
N LYS A 549 -25.37 -2.81 -12.62
CA LYS A 549 -26.39 -1.78 -12.38
C LYS A 549 -25.80 -0.37 -12.26
N GLN A 550 -24.54 -0.25 -11.80
CA GLN A 550 -23.86 1.04 -11.69
C GLN A 550 -23.17 1.46 -13.00
N ASN A 551 -23.09 0.57 -13.98
CA ASN A 551 -22.42 0.85 -15.25
C ASN A 551 -23.14 1.99 -16.02
N GLY A 552 -22.37 2.90 -16.60
CA GLY A 552 -22.88 4.06 -17.33
C GLY A 552 -23.30 5.26 -16.45
N LYS A 553 -23.31 5.12 -15.13
CA LYS A 553 -23.57 6.25 -14.24
C LYS A 553 -22.33 7.13 -14.09
N THR A 554 -22.54 8.43 -14.05
CA THR A 554 -21.46 9.38 -13.73
C THR A 554 -21.14 9.34 -12.23
N GLY A 555 -19.94 9.81 -11.85
CA GLY A 555 -19.56 9.91 -10.43
C GLY A 555 -20.52 10.79 -9.62
N ASP A 556 -21.04 11.86 -10.22
CA ASP A 556 -22.00 12.76 -9.58
C ASP A 556 -23.36 12.07 -9.35
N GLN A 557 -23.81 11.24 -10.30
CA GLN A 557 -25.03 10.43 -10.13
C GLN A 557 -24.87 9.41 -8.99
N LEU A 558 -23.71 8.75 -8.90
CA LEU A 558 -23.41 7.80 -7.83
C LEU A 558 -23.40 8.46 -6.44
N ALA A 559 -22.82 9.65 -6.33
CA ALA A 559 -22.83 10.43 -5.09
C ALA A 559 -24.26 10.93 -4.74
N ALA A 560 -25.02 11.40 -5.73
CA ALA A 560 -26.39 11.85 -5.53
C ALA A 560 -27.32 10.71 -5.08
N GLU A 561 -27.23 9.52 -5.67
CA GLU A 561 -27.98 8.33 -5.24
C GLU A 561 -27.66 7.96 -3.79
N ARG A 562 -26.38 8.00 -3.41
CA ARG A 562 -25.94 7.73 -2.04
C ARG A 562 -26.49 8.78 -1.06
N TYR A 563 -26.45 10.05 -1.43
CA TYR A 563 -27.05 11.12 -0.64
C TYR A 563 -28.56 10.87 -0.44
N GLN A 564 -29.31 10.59 -1.51
CA GLN A 564 -30.75 10.34 -1.42
C GLN A 564 -31.06 9.11 -0.56
N ARG A 565 -30.25 8.06 -0.66
CA ARG A 565 -30.40 6.84 0.14
C ARG A 565 -30.42 7.13 1.65
N PHE A 566 -29.54 8.00 2.13
CA PHE A 566 -29.48 8.34 3.56
C PHE A 566 -30.43 9.49 3.94
N ARG A 567 -30.92 10.27 2.99
CA ARG A 567 -31.77 11.44 3.23
C ARG A 567 -33.21 11.08 3.64
N VAL A 568 -33.59 9.83 3.42
CA VAL A 568 -34.94 9.34 3.76
C VAL A 568 -35.10 8.94 5.24
N PHE A 569 -34.01 8.85 5.98
CA PHE A 569 -33.99 8.62 7.42
C PHE A 569 -33.90 9.98 8.14
#